data_f9a3af25d794c13b6261f9f68c578ed1
#
_entry.id   f9a3af25d794c13b6261f9f68c578ed1
#
_cell.length_a   1.000
_cell.length_b   1.000
_cell.length_c   1.000
_cell.angle_alpha   90.00
_cell.angle_beta   90.00
_cell.angle_gamma   90.00
#
_symmetry.space_group_name_H-M   'P 1'
#
loop_
_entity.id
_entity.type
_entity.pdbx_description
1 polymer ?
#
loop_
_entity_poly.entity_id
_entity_poly.type
_entity_poly.pdbx_seq_one_letter_code
_entity_poly.pdbx_strand_id
1 'polypeptide(L)' 'MASLDIQALIAFIAVAETGSFSLAADKLFLTQSAVSKRVAQLEQQLQTPVFDRVKKKIWLTEAGKAL' A
#
# COMPACT_ATOMS: atom_id res chain seq x y z
N MET A 1 12.58 16.27 -9.71
CA MET A 1 12.62 15.12 -8.83
C MET A 1 11.21 14.77 -8.37
N ALA A 2 10.81 13.53 -8.54
CA ALA A 2 9.46 13.14 -8.18
C ALA A 2 9.34 12.94 -6.66
N SER A 3 8.38 13.62 -6.05
CA SER A 3 8.01 13.35 -4.66
C SER A 3 7.03 12.18 -4.66
N LEU A 4 6.90 11.50 -3.52
CA LEU A 4 5.92 10.44 -3.36
C LEU A 4 4.52 11.01 -3.46
N ASP A 5 3.64 10.27 -4.13
CA ASP A 5 2.23 10.65 -4.25
C ASP A 5 1.57 10.47 -2.89
N ILE A 6 0.96 11.55 -2.38
CA ILE A 6 0.29 11.53 -1.07
C ILE A 6 -0.87 10.52 -1.06
N GLN A 7 -1.56 10.36 -2.19
CA GLN A 7 -2.66 9.39 -2.29
C GLN A 7 -2.14 7.96 -2.19
N ALA A 8 -0.97 7.70 -2.77
CA ALA A 8 -0.34 6.38 -2.67
C ALA A 8 0.09 6.09 -1.22
N LEU A 9 0.61 7.09 -0.51
CA LEU A 9 0.97 6.95 0.90
C LEU A 9 -0.25 6.70 1.78
N ILE A 10 -1.36 7.39 1.52
CA ILE A 10 -2.60 7.18 2.25
C ILE A 10 -3.11 5.75 2.07
N ALA A 11 -3.07 5.24 0.83
CA ALA A 11 -3.45 3.86 0.55
C ALA A 11 -2.53 2.87 1.26
N PHE A 12 -1.24 3.10 1.23
CA PHE A 12 -0.26 2.27 1.92
C PHE A 12 -0.54 2.21 3.43
N ILE A 13 -0.76 3.37 4.05
CA ILE A 13 -1.03 3.44 5.49
C ILE A 13 -2.31 2.69 5.83
N ALA A 14 -3.37 2.86 5.03
CA ALA A 14 -4.63 2.18 5.27
C ALA A 14 -4.48 0.65 5.20
N VAL A 15 -3.72 0.16 4.22
CA VAL A 15 -3.46 -1.28 4.11
C VAL A 15 -2.61 -1.76 5.29
N ALA A 16 -1.60 -1.01 5.67
CA ALA A 16 -0.73 -1.36 6.80
C ALA A 16 -1.52 -1.43 8.11
N GLU A 17 -2.42 -0.47 8.33
CA GLU A 17 -3.22 -0.41 9.56
C GLU A 17 -4.28 -1.50 9.62
N THR A 18 -4.92 -1.82 8.49
CA THR A 18 -6.00 -2.80 8.46
C THR A 18 -5.52 -4.21 8.22
N GLY A 19 -4.34 -4.37 7.63
CA GLY A 19 -3.82 -5.67 7.23
C GLY A 19 -4.56 -6.27 6.05
N SER A 20 -5.32 -5.47 5.31
CA SER A 20 -6.18 -5.96 4.24
C SER A 20 -6.42 -4.88 3.19
N PHE A 21 -6.26 -5.24 1.91
CA PHE A 21 -6.61 -4.34 0.82
C PHE A 21 -8.11 -4.06 0.77
N SER A 22 -8.92 -5.07 1.08
CA SER A 22 -10.37 -4.92 1.10
C SER A 22 -10.84 -3.95 2.18
N LEU A 23 -10.32 -4.11 3.39
CA LEU A 23 -10.66 -3.21 4.50
C LEU A 23 -10.14 -1.79 4.26
N ALA A 24 -8.95 -1.68 3.67
CA ALA A 24 -8.41 -0.37 3.32
C ALA A 24 -9.30 0.33 2.30
N ALA A 25 -9.81 -0.40 1.32
CA ALA A 25 -10.73 0.15 0.33
C ALA A 25 -11.99 0.67 0.99
N ASP A 26 -12.56 -0.09 1.91
CA ASP A 26 -13.75 0.34 2.66
C ASP A 26 -13.46 1.61 3.45
N LYS A 27 -12.32 1.65 4.13
CA LYS A 27 -11.91 2.80 4.94
C LYS A 27 -11.77 4.07 4.11
N LEU A 28 -11.28 3.94 2.88
CA LEU A 28 -11.00 5.07 2.01
C LEU A 28 -12.13 5.37 1.02
N PHE A 29 -13.22 4.61 1.07
CA PHE A 29 -14.34 4.73 0.13
C PHE A 29 -13.88 4.55 -1.32
N LEU A 30 -12.97 3.57 -1.52
CA LEU A 30 -12.42 3.23 -2.83
C LEU A 30 -12.70 1.78 -3.14
N THR A 31 -12.49 1.40 -4.40
CA THR A 31 -12.49 -0.02 -4.76
C THR A 31 -11.16 -0.65 -4.34
N GLN A 32 -11.16 -1.96 -4.13
CA GLN A 32 -9.93 -2.69 -3.83
C GLN A 32 -8.90 -2.54 -4.95
N SER A 33 -9.38 -2.54 -6.18
CA SER A 33 -8.57 -2.32 -7.38
C SER A 33 -7.84 -0.98 -7.35
N ALA A 34 -8.55 0.08 -6.92
CA ALA A 34 -7.96 1.41 -6.82
C ALA A 34 -6.88 1.46 -5.74
N VAL A 35 -7.13 0.81 -4.60
CA VAL A 35 -6.14 0.75 -3.50
C VAL A 35 -4.90 -0.01 -3.98
N SER A 36 -5.07 -1.16 -4.63
CA SER A 36 -3.97 -1.95 -5.17
C SER A 36 -3.13 -1.14 -6.15
N LYS A 37 -3.78 -0.38 -7.01
CA LYS A 37 -3.11 0.45 -8.01
C LYS A 37 -2.27 1.54 -7.35
N ARG A 38 -2.80 2.17 -6.31
CA ARG A 38 -2.08 3.22 -5.58
C ARG A 38 -0.86 2.67 -4.85
N VAL A 39 -1.00 1.50 -4.23
CA VAL A 39 0.13 0.83 -3.57
C VAL A 39 1.19 0.42 -4.61
N ALA A 40 0.76 -0.11 -5.74
CA ALA A 40 1.69 -0.48 -6.83
C ALA A 40 2.44 0.74 -7.34
N GLN A 41 1.79 1.88 -7.40
CA GLN A 41 2.39 3.15 -7.80
C GLN A 41 3.49 3.57 -6.82
N LEU A 42 3.23 3.43 -5.52
CA LEU A 42 4.21 3.72 -4.48
C LEU A 42 5.42 2.78 -4.62
N GLU A 43 5.16 1.49 -4.80
CA GLU A 43 6.22 0.50 -4.97
C GLU A 43 7.08 0.81 -6.20
N GLN A 44 6.45 1.27 -7.27
CA GLN A 44 7.16 1.65 -8.48
C GLN A 44 8.06 2.86 -8.25
N GLN A 45 7.58 3.85 -7.52
CA GLN A 45 8.37 5.04 -7.18
C GLN A 45 9.57 4.70 -6.31
N LEU A 46 9.40 3.77 -5.38
CA LEU A 46 10.48 3.30 -4.50
C LEU A 46 11.35 2.23 -5.17
N GLN A 47 10.89 1.67 -6.27
CA GLN A 47 11.54 0.57 -7.00
C GLN A 47 11.75 -0.66 -6.11
N THR A 48 10.81 -0.88 -5.18
CA THR A 48 10.86 -2.03 -4.27
C THR A 48 9.47 -2.26 -3.67
N PRO A 49 9.11 -3.51 -3.41
CA PRO A 49 7.84 -3.80 -2.75
C PRO A 49 7.81 -3.26 -1.33
N VAL A 50 6.65 -2.82 -0.86
CA VAL A 50 6.44 -2.37 0.51
C VAL A 50 5.64 -3.39 1.33
N PHE A 51 4.95 -4.31 0.66
CA PHE A 51 4.23 -5.41 1.30
C PHE A 51 4.67 -6.74 0.75
N ASP A 52 4.74 -7.71 1.65
CA ASP A 52 4.97 -9.10 1.32
C ASP A 52 3.68 -9.86 1.59
N ARG A 53 3.23 -10.67 0.64
CA ARG A 53 2.00 -11.44 0.77
C ARG A 53 2.35 -12.92 0.89
N VAL A 54 2.25 -13.43 2.13
CA VAL A 54 2.54 -14.84 2.40
C VAL A 54 1.32 -15.46 3.07
N LYS A 55 0.80 -16.54 2.52
CA LYS A 55 -0.32 -17.31 3.10
C LYS A 55 -1.51 -16.42 3.47
N LYS A 56 -1.92 -15.57 2.55
CA LYS A 56 -3.07 -14.66 2.70
C LYS A 56 -2.88 -13.55 3.77
N LYS A 57 -1.69 -13.45 4.32
CA LYS A 57 -1.36 -12.36 5.24
C LYS A 57 -0.50 -11.32 4.52
N ILE A 58 -0.59 -10.09 4.99
CA ILE A 58 0.17 -8.99 4.43
C ILE A 58 1.19 -8.56 5.47
N TRP A 59 2.45 -8.54 5.06
CA TRP A 59 3.57 -8.16 5.92
C TRP A 59 4.28 -6.97 5.31
N LEU A 60 4.77 -6.06 6.16
CA LEU A 60 5.62 -4.98 5.70
C LEU A 60 7.00 -5.53 5.34
N THR A 61 7.51 -5.13 4.17
CA THR A 61 8.91 -5.38 3.81
C THR A 61 9.78 -4.38 4.56
N GLU A 62 11.11 -4.54 4.47
CA GLU A 62 12.03 -3.57 5.06
C GLU A 62 11.77 -2.17 4.50
N ALA A 63 11.50 -2.05 3.20
CA ALA A 63 11.16 -0.78 2.58
C ALA A 63 9.86 -0.21 3.15
N GLY A 64 8.84 -1.06 3.36
CA GLY A 64 7.57 -0.64 3.95
C GLY A 64 7.74 -0.15 5.37
N LYS A 65 8.59 -0.81 6.16
CA LYS A 65 8.85 -0.40 7.55
C LYS A 65 9.56 0.94 7.64
N ALA A 66 10.31 1.31 6.62
CA ALA A 66 11.05 2.57 6.59
C ALA A 66 10.19 3.78 6.28
N LEU A 67 8.97 3.57 5.83
CA LEU A 67 8.06 4.66 5.50
C LEU A 67 7.36 5.27 6.70
#